data_b64d9d5048676c9adc87f5441baa1638
#
_entry.id   b64d9d5048676c9adc87f5441baa1638
#
_cell.length_a   1.000
_cell.length_b   1.000
_cell.length_c   1.000
_cell.angle_alpha   90.00
_cell.angle_beta   90.00
_cell.angle_gamma   90.00
#
_symmetry.space_group_name_H-M   'P 1'
#
loop_
_entity.id
_entity.type
_entity.pdbx_description
1 polymer ?
#
loop_
_entity_poly.entity_id
_entity_poly.type
_entity_poly.pdbx_seq_one_letter_code
_entity_poly.pdbx_strand_id
1 'polypeptide(L)'
;MKTVDFIPFQSVTLTDGFWKDRSDLNKNVSLANVRKRFEETGRFDALRFNYHKNGKKPHYFFDSDVAKWIEAVAYLIEQDPESMRDHETL
;
A
#
# COMPACT_ATOMS: atom_id res chain seq x y z
N MET A 1 9.84 1.60 37.87
CA MET A 1 10.29 1.64 36.48
C MET A 1 9.17 2.13 35.59
N LYS A 2 9.37 3.22 34.88
CA LYS A 2 8.37 3.71 33.94
C LYS A 2 8.45 2.91 32.65
N THR A 3 7.32 2.34 32.24
CA THR A 3 7.22 1.69 30.94
C THR A 3 6.75 2.73 29.91
N VAL A 4 7.29 2.65 28.70
CA VAL A 4 6.84 3.50 27.60
C VAL A 4 5.92 2.65 26.72
N ASP A 5 4.66 3.07 26.64
CA ASP A 5 3.69 2.40 25.78
C ASP A 5 3.46 3.24 24.52
N PHE A 6 3.51 2.59 23.35
CA PHE A 6 3.22 3.27 22.11
C PHE A 6 1.70 3.26 21.87
N ILE A 7 1.17 4.39 21.44
CA ILE A 7 -0.22 4.48 21.04
C ILE A 7 -0.35 3.80 19.68
N PRO A 8 -1.24 2.78 19.52
CA PRO A 8 -1.45 2.16 18.23
C PRO A 8 -1.91 3.19 17.19
N PHE A 9 -1.42 3.08 15.96
CA PHE A 9 -1.75 4.06 14.92
C PHE A 9 -3.25 4.14 14.64
N GLN A 10 -3.99 3.03 14.78
CA GLN A 10 -5.44 3.02 14.57
C GLN A 10 -6.19 3.83 15.63
N SER A 11 -5.56 4.15 16.75
CA SER A 11 -6.14 5.01 17.79
C SER A 11 -5.88 6.50 17.53
N VAL A 12 -5.17 6.84 16.47
CA VAL A 12 -4.86 8.22 16.09
C VAL A 12 -5.65 8.58 14.85
N THR A 13 -6.36 9.71 14.89
CA THR A 13 -7.16 10.19 13.77
C THR A 13 -6.73 11.60 13.40
N LEU A 14 -6.48 11.82 12.11
CA LEU A 14 -6.22 13.15 11.57
C LEU A 14 -7.57 13.81 11.26
N THR A 15 -7.85 14.95 11.86
CA THR A 15 -9.17 15.60 11.76
C THR A 15 -9.26 16.61 10.63
N ASP A 16 -8.23 17.43 10.45
CA ASP A 16 -8.13 18.36 9.32
C ASP A 16 -6.70 18.84 9.13
N GLY A 17 -6.49 19.74 8.14
CA GLY A 17 -5.22 20.39 7.89
C GLY A 17 -4.36 19.65 6.88
N PHE A 18 -3.10 20.08 6.77
CA PHE A 18 -2.16 19.60 5.77
C PHE A 18 -2.00 18.07 5.78
N TRP A 19 -1.80 17.50 6.96
CA TRP A 19 -1.55 16.04 7.06
C TRP A 19 -2.80 15.23 6.76
N LYS A 20 -3.98 15.74 7.11
CA LYS A 20 -5.26 15.10 6.76
C LYS A 20 -5.45 15.08 5.24
N ASP A 21 -5.20 16.21 4.58
CA ASP A 21 -5.33 16.32 3.13
C ASP A 21 -4.35 15.39 2.42
N ARG A 22 -3.11 15.32 2.88
CA ARG A 22 -2.08 14.43 2.31
C ARG A 22 -2.43 12.95 2.52
N SER A 23 -2.96 12.62 3.70
CA SER A 23 -3.38 11.26 4.01
C SER A 23 -4.54 10.83 3.12
N ASP A 24 -5.53 11.69 2.92
CA ASP A 24 -6.67 11.42 2.05
C ASP A 24 -6.23 11.28 0.59
N LEU A 25 -5.32 12.12 0.13
CA LEU A 25 -4.76 12.03 -1.22
C LEU A 25 -4.04 10.70 -1.41
N ASN A 26 -3.23 10.29 -0.44
CA ASN A 26 -2.51 9.03 -0.49
C ASN A 26 -3.47 7.84 -0.58
N LYS A 27 -4.49 7.83 0.25
CA LYS A 27 -5.50 6.77 0.29
C LYS A 27 -6.34 6.72 -0.98
N ASN A 28 -6.84 7.87 -1.43
CA ASN A 28 -7.85 7.92 -2.50
C ASN A 28 -7.26 7.97 -3.90
N VAL A 29 -6.03 8.44 -4.07
CA VAL A 29 -5.42 8.66 -5.38
C VAL A 29 -4.12 7.90 -5.55
N SER A 30 -3.13 8.16 -4.69
CA SER A 30 -1.76 7.65 -4.88
C SER A 30 -1.69 6.14 -4.80
N LEU A 31 -2.40 5.52 -3.87
CA LEU A 31 -2.37 4.08 -3.67
C LEU A 31 -2.86 3.33 -4.91
N ALA A 32 -3.97 3.77 -5.50
CA ALA A 32 -4.52 3.16 -6.72
C ALA A 32 -3.60 3.38 -7.91
N ASN A 33 -2.99 4.55 -8.02
CA ASN A 33 -2.04 4.85 -9.10
C ASN A 33 -0.79 3.98 -9.01
N VAL A 34 -0.25 3.76 -7.82
CA VAL A 34 0.89 2.88 -7.62
C VAL A 34 0.52 1.43 -7.97
N ARG A 35 -0.66 0.98 -7.57
CA ARG A 35 -1.16 -0.35 -7.93
C ARG A 35 -1.20 -0.54 -9.44
N LYS A 36 -1.75 0.44 -10.15
CA LYS A 36 -1.82 0.42 -11.62
C LYS A 36 -0.43 0.36 -12.24
N ARG A 37 0.50 1.17 -11.74
CA ARG A 37 1.89 1.17 -12.20
C ARG A 37 2.57 -0.19 -11.99
N PHE A 38 2.32 -0.82 -10.85
CA PHE A 38 2.91 -2.14 -10.56
C PHE A 38 2.36 -3.21 -11.50
N GLU A 39 1.08 -3.15 -11.87
CA GLU A 39 0.53 -4.05 -12.89
C GLU A 39 1.18 -3.78 -14.26
N GLU A 40 1.25 -2.53 -14.69
CA GLU A 40 1.83 -2.15 -15.98
C GLU A 40 3.31 -2.49 -16.09
N THR A 41 4.07 -2.37 -15.01
CA THR A 41 5.51 -2.62 -15.00
C THR A 41 5.87 -4.07 -14.69
N GLY A 42 4.88 -4.94 -14.46
CA GLY A 42 5.10 -6.36 -14.24
C GLY A 42 5.58 -6.72 -12.83
N ARG A 43 5.50 -5.82 -11.86
CA ARG A 43 5.93 -6.12 -10.49
C ARG A 43 5.07 -7.18 -9.83
N PHE A 44 3.75 -7.13 -10.02
CA PHE A 44 2.85 -8.16 -9.50
C PHE A 44 3.05 -9.48 -10.24
N ASP A 45 3.21 -9.45 -11.56
CA ASP A 45 3.47 -10.66 -12.34
C ASP A 45 4.78 -11.33 -11.96
N ALA A 46 5.79 -10.54 -11.56
CA ALA A 46 7.05 -11.08 -11.06
C ALA A 46 6.84 -11.91 -9.79
N LEU A 47 6.01 -11.43 -8.87
CA LEU A 47 5.66 -12.19 -7.66
C LEU A 47 4.83 -13.44 -7.96
N ARG A 48 4.03 -13.41 -9.02
CA ARG A 48 3.26 -14.56 -9.47
C ARG A 48 4.11 -15.54 -10.29
N PHE A 49 5.37 -15.22 -10.51
CA PHE A 49 6.31 -15.99 -11.33
C PHE A 49 5.86 -16.14 -12.77
N ASN A 50 5.19 -15.14 -13.31
CA ASN A 50 4.66 -15.13 -14.68
C ASN A 50 5.59 -14.47 -15.71
N TYR A 51 6.67 -13.87 -15.26
CA TYR A 51 7.54 -13.07 -16.13
C TYR A 51 8.20 -13.92 -17.23
N HIS A 52 8.39 -15.20 -17.01
CA HIS A 52 8.91 -16.12 -18.05
C HIS A 52 7.97 -16.23 -19.24
N LYS A 53 6.66 -16.24 -18.96
CA LYS A 53 5.62 -16.38 -19.99
C LYS A 53 5.37 -15.08 -20.72
N ASN A 54 5.51 -13.96 -20.04
CA ASN A 54 5.21 -12.64 -20.59
C ASN A 54 6.41 -11.96 -21.25
N GLY A 55 7.59 -12.53 -21.15
CA GLY A 55 8.81 -11.96 -21.72
C GLY A 55 9.28 -10.67 -21.06
N LYS A 56 8.67 -10.26 -19.97
CA LYS A 56 9.05 -9.06 -19.23
C LYS A 56 10.02 -9.41 -18.11
N LYS A 57 11.16 -8.74 -18.09
CA LYS A 57 12.09 -8.88 -16.98
C LYS A 57 11.54 -8.19 -15.75
N PRO A 58 11.55 -8.84 -14.56
CA PRO A 58 11.13 -8.15 -13.33
C PRO A 58 12.07 -7.01 -12.99
N HIS A 59 11.52 -5.94 -12.42
CA HIS A 59 12.34 -4.87 -11.87
C HIS A 59 13.19 -5.43 -10.73
N TYR A 60 14.42 -4.91 -10.58
CA TYR A 60 15.37 -5.40 -9.58
C TYR A 60 14.81 -5.42 -8.16
N PHE A 61 13.99 -4.42 -7.82
CA PHE A 61 13.40 -4.28 -6.50
C PHE A 61 11.91 -4.67 -6.46
N PHE A 62 11.45 -5.54 -7.36
CA PHE A 62 10.03 -5.85 -7.48
C PHE A 62 9.40 -6.36 -6.19
N ASP A 63 10.12 -7.19 -5.44
CA ASP A 63 9.64 -7.79 -4.21
C ASP A 63 9.52 -6.75 -3.08
N SER A 64 10.56 -5.93 -2.86
CA SER A 64 10.54 -4.90 -1.83
C SER A 64 9.54 -3.79 -2.15
N ASP A 65 9.40 -3.41 -3.42
CA ASP A 65 8.43 -2.39 -3.84
C ASP A 65 7.00 -2.85 -3.54
N VAL A 66 6.66 -4.07 -3.91
CA VAL A 66 5.32 -4.61 -3.66
C VAL A 66 5.09 -4.83 -2.16
N ALA A 67 6.09 -5.29 -1.43
CA ALA A 67 5.97 -5.48 0.03
C ALA A 67 5.65 -4.16 0.73
N LYS A 68 6.29 -3.07 0.36
CA LYS A 68 6.01 -1.73 0.91
C LYS A 68 4.59 -1.28 0.59
N TRP A 69 4.14 -1.53 -0.62
CA TRP A 69 2.77 -1.18 -1.03
C TRP A 69 1.74 -1.99 -0.23
N ILE A 70 1.97 -3.31 -0.06
CA ILE A 70 1.09 -4.18 0.73
C ILE A 70 1.03 -3.69 2.19
N GLU A 71 2.16 -3.29 2.76
CA GLU A 71 2.20 -2.75 4.12
C GLU A 71 1.35 -1.49 4.24
N ALA A 72 1.48 -0.56 3.29
CA ALA A 72 0.69 0.66 3.28
C ALA A 72 -0.80 0.37 3.17
N VAL A 73 -1.19 -0.57 2.30
CA VAL A 73 -2.59 -0.99 2.15
C VAL A 73 -3.11 -1.61 3.44
N ALA A 74 -2.32 -2.45 4.09
CA ALA A 74 -2.71 -3.10 5.33
C ALA A 74 -3.00 -2.07 6.44
N TYR A 75 -2.17 -1.03 6.56
CA TYR A 75 -2.42 0.04 7.53
C TYR A 75 -3.72 0.80 7.22
N LEU A 76 -3.98 1.06 5.94
CA LEU A 76 -5.19 1.79 5.54
C LEU A 76 -6.46 0.94 5.71
N ILE A 77 -6.37 -0.36 5.49
CA ILE A 77 -7.49 -1.30 5.76
C ILE A 77 -7.83 -1.29 7.25
N GLU A 78 -6.83 -1.25 8.11
CA GLU A 78 -7.03 -1.20 9.56
C GLU A 78 -7.75 0.09 9.97
N GLN A 79 -7.40 1.23 9.34
CA GLN A 79 -8.00 2.53 9.66
C GLN A 79 -9.38 2.73 9.04
N ASP A 80 -9.61 2.24 7.81
CA ASP A 80 -10.83 2.49 7.06
C ASP A 80 -11.13 1.30 6.13
N PRO A 81 -11.66 0.19 6.67
CA PRO A 81 -11.90 -1.02 5.89
C PRO A 81 -12.86 -0.81 4.72
N GLU A 82 -13.86 0.05 4.89
CA GLU A 82 -14.90 0.25 3.87
C GLU A 82 -14.32 0.86 2.59
N SER A 83 -13.50 1.91 2.72
CA SER A 83 -12.93 2.58 1.55
C SER A 83 -11.81 1.79 0.90
N MET A 84 -11.27 0.80 1.59
CA MET A 84 -10.15 0.00 1.11
C MET A 84 -10.54 -1.37 0.57
N ARG A 85 -11.83 -1.66 0.49
CA ARG A 85 -12.34 -2.98 0.07
C ARG A 85 -11.79 -3.43 -1.28
N ASP A 86 -11.66 -2.53 -2.24
CA ASP A 86 -11.20 -2.85 -3.59
C ASP A 86 -9.71 -3.26 -3.63
N HIS A 87 -8.95 -2.96 -2.58
CA HIS A 87 -7.53 -3.27 -2.50
C HIS A 87 -7.23 -4.54 -1.70
N GLU A 88 -8.23 -5.17 -1.09
CA GLU A 88 -8.05 -6.38 -0.30
C GLU A 88 -7.75 -7.61 -1.16
N THR A 89 -8.18 -7.60 -2.42
CA THR A 89 -7.94 -8.70 -3.36
C THR A 89 -6.80 -8.36 -4.30
N LEU A 90 -5.70 -9.05 -4.15
CA LEU A 90 -4.53 -8.93 -5.03
C LEU A 90 -4.33 -10.19 -5.83
#